data_982772fc354694ceba6b05a2d35b0657
#
_entry.id   982772fc354694ceba6b05a2d35b0657
#
_cell.length_a   1.000
_cell.length_b   1.000
_cell.length_c   1.000
_cell.angle_alpha   90.00
_cell.angle_beta   90.00
_cell.angle_gamma   90.00
#
_symmetry.space_group_name_H-M   'P 1'
#
loop_
_entity.id
_entity.type
_entity.pdbx_description
1 polymer ?
#
loop_
_entity_poly.entity_id
_entity_poly.type
_entity_poly.pdbx_seq_one_letter_code
_entity_poly.pdbx_strand_id
1 'polypeptide(L)'
;MQVRFSAKDVDALLEECGRTIGACIQLEPFETIIELSPNIGKGYLQRIKLRPGLEISIGHFEVSEPFRAEVPNNFNWEVIDFKASLSGYVKGDFSNNFTYEYSLSPRQSRVSFSANCGEWIECQPHQPIIHVEVFAEPSTLNNLIAGRVDQVSGDLQAILTSKLTKPLSFTQEMSHTTFQAAEQILNCPYQGVTRQLYLESRALELIALQLPLRSSKGHIASSNYILKADDVDRIHYAREILLSNLENPPSLLELAQRVGLNDYKLKRGFRQVFGTTAFGCLYHHRMERARRLLETNYSTVTEVAQAVGYTSATSFSAAFKKKFGMSPRCYKLRP
;
A
#
# COMPACT_ATOMS: atom_id res chain seq x y z
N MET A 1 12.42 -15.21 2.08
CA MET A 1 13.56 -15.05 1.14
C MET A 1 14.08 -13.62 1.16
N GLN A 2 15.40 -13.42 1.12
CA GLN A 2 16.02 -12.08 1.02
C GLN A 2 16.88 -12.01 -0.25
N VAL A 3 16.68 -10.96 -1.04
CA VAL A 3 17.41 -10.70 -2.28
C VAL A 3 18.04 -9.33 -2.20
N ARG A 4 19.34 -9.23 -2.50
CA ARG A 4 20.07 -7.99 -2.63
C ARG A 4 20.46 -7.80 -4.08
N PHE A 5 20.04 -6.69 -4.65
CA PHE A 5 20.39 -6.29 -6.00
C PHE A 5 21.66 -5.43 -5.98
N SER A 6 22.42 -5.53 -7.04
CA SER A 6 23.65 -4.73 -7.25
C SER A 6 23.47 -3.66 -8.34
N ALA A 7 22.32 -3.65 -8.97
CA ALA A 7 21.95 -2.75 -10.04
C ALA A 7 22.09 -1.28 -9.62
N LYS A 8 22.57 -0.45 -10.55
CA LYS A 8 22.76 0.99 -10.32
C LYS A 8 21.64 1.85 -10.92
N ASP A 9 20.83 1.26 -11.77
CA ASP A 9 19.68 1.88 -12.41
C ASP A 9 18.58 0.84 -12.67
N VAL A 10 17.45 1.32 -13.17
CA VAL A 10 16.26 0.49 -13.34
C VAL A 10 16.43 -0.58 -14.42
N ASP A 11 17.12 -0.27 -15.52
CA ASP A 11 17.29 -1.25 -16.60
C ASP A 11 18.21 -2.39 -16.17
N ALA A 12 19.30 -2.08 -15.45
CA ALA A 12 20.15 -3.08 -14.82
C ALA A 12 19.41 -3.89 -13.75
N LEU A 13 18.50 -3.26 -12.98
CA LEU A 13 17.67 -3.95 -11.98
C LEU A 13 16.72 -4.95 -12.64
N LEU A 14 16.11 -4.61 -13.76
CA LEU A 14 15.24 -5.51 -14.51
C LEU A 14 16.01 -6.76 -14.98
N GLU A 15 17.19 -6.58 -15.56
CA GLU A 15 18.03 -7.69 -15.98
C GLU A 15 18.45 -8.56 -14.79
N GLU A 16 18.79 -7.95 -13.66
CA GLU A 16 19.20 -8.66 -12.45
C GLU A 16 18.02 -9.41 -11.81
N CYS A 17 16.78 -8.90 -11.87
CA CYS A 17 15.56 -9.61 -11.48
C CYS A 17 15.39 -10.90 -12.27
N GLY A 18 15.53 -10.88 -13.59
CA GLY A 18 15.46 -12.09 -14.42
C GLY A 18 16.47 -13.14 -14.00
N ARG A 19 17.72 -12.74 -13.74
CA ARG A 19 18.81 -13.65 -13.34
C ARG A 19 18.70 -14.17 -11.91
N THR A 20 18.34 -13.30 -10.96
CA THR A 20 18.44 -13.58 -9.52
C THR A 20 17.20 -14.25 -8.96
N ILE A 21 16.02 -13.83 -9.41
CA ILE A 21 14.74 -14.37 -8.92
C ILE A 21 13.98 -15.17 -9.97
N GLY A 22 14.56 -15.35 -11.16
CA GLY A 22 13.93 -16.11 -12.25
C GLY A 22 12.64 -15.47 -12.77
N ALA A 23 12.52 -14.16 -12.68
CA ALA A 23 11.38 -13.45 -13.21
C ALA A 23 11.36 -13.49 -14.74
N CYS A 24 10.19 -13.68 -15.34
CA CYS A 24 10.00 -13.57 -16.77
C CYS A 24 9.76 -12.09 -17.14
N ILE A 25 10.58 -11.54 -18.03
CA ILE A 25 10.52 -10.15 -18.44
C ILE A 25 10.04 -10.07 -19.88
N GLN A 26 8.92 -9.40 -20.10
CA GLN A 26 8.35 -9.12 -21.41
C GLN A 26 8.54 -7.62 -21.71
N LEU A 27 9.24 -7.32 -22.78
CA LEU A 27 9.54 -5.95 -23.23
C LEU A 27 8.64 -5.61 -24.41
N GLU A 28 7.83 -4.58 -24.24
CA GLU A 28 7.01 -3.97 -25.27
C GLU A 28 7.49 -2.51 -25.48
N PRO A 29 7.19 -1.85 -26.60
CA PRO A 29 7.72 -0.51 -26.90
C PRO A 29 7.48 0.55 -25.82
N PHE A 30 6.38 0.45 -25.08
CA PHE A 30 5.97 1.41 -24.04
C PHE A 30 5.77 0.79 -22.67
N GLU A 31 5.87 -0.53 -22.55
CA GLU A 31 5.66 -1.21 -21.28
C GLU A 31 6.60 -2.39 -21.07
N THR A 32 6.87 -2.66 -19.81
CA THR A 32 7.65 -3.81 -19.38
C THR A 32 6.83 -4.56 -18.34
N ILE A 33 6.62 -5.86 -18.56
CA ILE A 33 5.93 -6.74 -17.64
C ILE A 33 6.97 -7.68 -17.03
N ILE A 34 6.98 -7.76 -15.71
CA ILE A 34 7.86 -8.62 -14.92
C ILE A 34 6.96 -9.62 -14.20
N GLU A 35 6.86 -10.83 -14.70
CA GLU A 35 6.13 -11.90 -14.03
C GLU A 35 6.99 -12.56 -12.96
N LEU A 36 6.43 -12.73 -11.77
CA LEU A 36 7.14 -13.39 -10.67
C LEU A 36 7.39 -14.87 -10.99
N SER A 37 8.58 -15.35 -10.65
CA SER A 37 8.87 -16.77 -10.67
C SER A 37 7.95 -17.54 -9.71
N PRO A 38 7.45 -18.74 -10.07
CA PRO A 38 6.64 -19.58 -9.19
C PRO A 38 7.30 -19.89 -7.83
N ASN A 39 8.63 -19.84 -7.76
CA ASN A 39 9.39 -20.02 -6.53
C ASN A 39 9.26 -18.83 -5.55
N ILE A 40 8.94 -17.65 -6.06
CA ILE A 40 8.77 -16.43 -5.27
C ILE A 40 7.29 -16.22 -4.93
N GLY A 41 6.43 -16.46 -5.93
CA GLY A 41 5.01 -16.19 -5.80
C GLY A 41 4.29 -16.25 -7.14
N LYS A 42 3.23 -15.47 -7.27
CA LYS A 42 2.44 -15.32 -8.49
C LYS A 42 2.09 -13.86 -8.73
N GLY A 43 1.85 -13.52 -9.99
CA GLY A 43 1.47 -12.18 -10.40
C GLY A 43 2.61 -11.42 -11.08
N TYR A 44 2.48 -10.11 -11.17
CA TYR A 44 3.35 -9.29 -12.00
C TYR A 44 3.59 -7.90 -11.43
N LEU A 45 4.67 -7.29 -11.91
CA LEU A 45 4.93 -5.86 -11.89
C LEU A 45 4.92 -5.37 -13.33
N GLN A 46 4.19 -4.29 -13.63
CA GLN A 46 4.08 -3.72 -14.96
C GLN A 46 4.52 -2.25 -14.91
N ARG A 47 5.46 -1.87 -15.77
CA ARG A 47 5.90 -0.48 -15.96
C ARG A 47 5.41 0.01 -17.30
N ILE A 48 4.87 1.22 -17.33
CA ILE A 48 4.29 1.85 -18.53
C ILE A 48 4.89 3.22 -18.69
N LYS A 49 5.66 3.42 -19.75
CA LYS A 49 6.24 4.73 -20.11
C LYS A 49 5.15 5.57 -20.79
N LEU A 50 4.77 6.70 -20.19
CA LEU A 50 3.74 7.60 -20.73
C LEU A 50 4.37 8.66 -21.62
N ARG A 51 5.36 9.35 -21.08
CA ARG A 51 6.21 10.36 -21.76
C ARG A 51 7.57 10.44 -21.05
N PRO A 52 8.57 11.14 -21.61
CA PRO A 52 9.84 11.36 -20.92
C PRO A 52 9.63 11.91 -19.50
N GLY A 53 10.19 11.23 -18.51
CA GLY A 53 10.12 11.60 -17.11
C GLY A 53 8.76 11.36 -16.42
N LEU A 54 7.82 10.61 -17.06
CA LEU A 54 6.54 10.24 -16.46
C LEU A 54 6.20 8.77 -16.78
N GLU A 55 6.08 7.95 -15.74
CA GLU A 55 5.81 6.52 -15.84
C GLU A 55 4.75 6.07 -14.84
N ILE A 56 4.06 4.98 -15.14
CA ILE A 56 3.22 4.24 -14.19
C ILE A 56 3.89 2.91 -13.88
N SER A 57 3.81 2.49 -12.61
CA SER A 57 4.05 1.11 -12.20
C SER A 57 2.77 0.53 -11.59
N ILE A 58 2.43 -0.68 -11.97
CA ILE A 58 1.32 -1.46 -11.40
C ILE A 58 1.92 -2.72 -10.80
N GLY A 59 1.75 -2.90 -9.49
CA GLY A 59 2.06 -4.16 -8.81
C GLY A 59 0.79 -4.92 -8.54
N HIS A 60 0.72 -6.17 -9.01
CA HIS A 60 -0.35 -7.10 -8.71
C HIS A 60 0.24 -8.48 -8.49
N PHE A 61 0.63 -8.78 -7.26
CA PHE A 61 1.33 -10.01 -6.95
C PHE A 61 1.06 -10.51 -5.53
N GLU A 62 1.40 -11.77 -5.29
CA GLU A 62 1.36 -12.43 -3.99
C GLU A 62 2.62 -13.27 -3.83
N VAL A 63 3.32 -13.13 -2.71
CA VAL A 63 4.52 -13.90 -2.41
C VAL A 63 4.16 -15.16 -1.61
N SER A 64 4.86 -16.26 -1.86
CA SER A 64 4.63 -17.55 -1.20
C SER A 64 5.26 -17.61 0.20
N GLU A 65 6.36 -16.88 0.41
CA GLU A 65 7.11 -16.78 1.66
C GLU A 65 7.43 -15.31 1.96
N PRO A 66 7.81 -14.95 3.19
CA PRO A 66 8.28 -13.57 3.47
C PRO A 66 9.40 -13.21 2.50
N PHE A 67 9.20 -12.14 1.74
CA PHE A 67 10.11 -11.70 0.70
C PHE A 67 10.65 -10.31 1.01
N ARG A 68 11.97 -10.14 0.97
CA ARG A 68 12.65 -8.86 1.12
C ARG A 68 13.57 -8.60 -0.06
N ALA A 69 13.35 -7.48 -0.73
CA ALA A 69 14.19 -6.98 -1.80
C ALA A 69 14.97 -5.75 -1.31
N GLU A 70 16.24 -5.68 -1.64
CA GLU A 70 17.12 -4.55 -1.29
C GLU A 70 17.82 -4.04 -2.54
N VAL A 71 17.76 -2.74 -2.79
CA VAL A 71 18.56 -2.03 -3.81
C VAL A 71 19.68 -1.22 -3.13
N PRO A 72 20.85 -1.03 -3.80
CA PRO A 72 22.00 -0.40 -3.18
C PRO A 72 21.83 1.12 -3.00
N ASN A 73 22.63 1.71 -2.10
CA ASN A 73 22.60 3.15 -1.80
C ASN A 73 23.02 4.06 -2.97
N ASN A 74 23.61 3.51 -4.02
CA ASN A 74 24.00 4.23 -5.23
C ASN A 74 23.04 3.96 -6.41
N PHE A 75 21.81 3.54 -6.12
CA PHE A 75 20.79 3.34 -7.13
C PHE A 75 20.36 4.70 -7.69
N ASN A 76 20.62 4.91 -8.96
CA ASN A 76 20.35 6.17 -9.64
C ASN A 76 18.92 6.23 -10.15
N TRP A 77 18.01 6.69 -9.28
CA TRP A 77 16.63 6.91 -9.64
C TRP A 77 16.07 8.13 -8.91
N GLU A 78 16.15 9.27 -9.59
CA GLU A 78 15.70 10.55 -9.04
C GLU A 78 14.28 10.84 -9.52
N VAL A 79 13.29 10.26 -8.86
CA VAL A 79 11.88 10.45 -9.18
C VAL A 79 11.07 10.78 -7.92
N ILE A 80 9.99 11.51 -8.12
CA ILE A 80 8.95 11.67 -7.13
C ILE A 80 7.93 10.56 -7.38
N ASP A 81 7.72 9.71 -6.38
CA ASP A 81 6.79 8.59 -6.40
C ASP A 81 5.46 8.99 -5.76
N PHE A 82 4.37 8.80 -6.50
CA PHE A 82 3.00 8.97 -6.05
C PHE A 82 2.33 7.59 -6.00
N LYS A 83 2.39 6.95 -4.85
CA LYS A 83 1.91 5.57 -4.65
C LYS A 83 0.51 5.52 -4.06
N ALA A 84 -0.32 4.65 -4.60
CA ALA A 84 -1.65 4.30 -4.09
C ALA A 84 -1.70 2.80 -3.78
N SER A 85 -1.86 2.41 -2.51
CA SER A 85 -1.97 1.02 -2.07
C SER A 85 -3.43 0.58 -2.02
N LEU A 86 -3.81 -0.35 -2.89
CA LEU A 86 -5.17 -0.87 -2.99
C LEU A 86 -5.38 -2.10 -2.11
N SER A 87 -4.36 -2.96 -2.00
CA SER A 87 -4.39 -4.18 -1.19
C SER A 87 -3.00 -4.57 -0.70
N GLY A 88 -2.97 -5.35 0.38
CA GLY A 88 -1.73 -5.87 0.97
C GLY A 88 -1.02 -4.87 1.87
N TYR A 89 -0.01 -5.36 2.56
CA TYR A 89 0.83 -4.58 3.47
C TYR A 89 2.29 -4.72 3.05
N VAL A 90 2.97 -3.58 2.94
CA VAL A 90 4.38 -3.51 2.56
C VAL A 90 5.11 -2.67 3.60
N LYS A 91 6.24 -3.17 4.07
CA LYS A 91 7.24 -2.40 4.82
C LYS A 91 8.39 -2.02 3.92
N GLY A 92 9.03 -0.91 4.22
CA GLY A 92 10.25 -0.50 3.53
C GLY A 92 11.02 0.55 4.31
N ASP A 93 12.23 0.80 3.85
CA ASP A 93 13.09 1.84 4.39
C ASP A 93 13.98 2.41 3.29
N PHE A 94 14.15 3.72 3.31
CA PHE A 94 15.18 4.41 2.54
C PHE A 94 16.43 4.57 3.41
N SER A 95 17.50 3.89 3.08
CA SER A 95 18.75 3.97 3.82
C SER A 95 19.78 4.83 3.09
N ASN A 96 19.96 6.05 3.59
CA ASN A 96 21.11 6.88 3.27
C ASN A 96 21.45 7.72 4.51
N ASN A 97 22.40 7.35 5.33
CA ASN A 97 22.79 8.03 6.59
C ASN A 97 21.63 8.37 7.56
N PHE A 98 20.38 8.25 7.12
CA PHE A 98 19.14 8.43 7.86
C PHE A 98 18.21 7.29 7.51
N THR A 99 17.69 6.60 8.50
CA THR A 99 16.72 5.51 8.34
C THR A 99 15.31 6.10 8.28
N TYR A 100 14.61 5.92 7.14
CA TYR A 100 13.23 6.31 6.96
C TYR A 100 12.37 5.06 6.76
N GLU A 101 12.09 4.37 7.87
CA GLU A 101 11.14 3.25 7.82
C GLU A 101 9.74 3.75 7.47
N TYR A 102 9.09 3.05 6.57
CA TYR A 102 7.69 3.27 6.25
C TYR A 102 6.91 1.96 6.23
N SER A 103 5.62 2.08 6.44
CA SER A 103 4.68 0.98 6.20
C SER A 103 3.52 1.51 5.38
N LEU A 104 3.07 0.72 4.42
CA LEU A 104 1.96 1.07 3.56
C LEU A 104 0.89 -0.01 3.64
N SER A 105 -0.28 0.38 4.11
CA SER A 105 -1.46 -0.47 4.27
C SER A 105 -2.48 -0.21 3.15
N PRO A 106 -3.46 -1.11 2.96
CA PRO A 106 -4.56 -0.85 2.03
C PRO A 106 -5.25 0.48 2.31
N ARG A 107 -5.62 1.20 1.26
CA ARG A 107 -6.22 2.53 1.30
C ARG A 107 -5.34 3.63 1.87
N GLN A 108 -4.05 3.44 1.82
CA GLN A 108 -3.07 4.50 2.05
C GLN A 108 -2.41 4.92 0.75
N SER A 109 -2.09 6.19 0.65
CA SER A 109 -1.24 6.76 -0.39
C SER A 109 0.02 7.36 0.20
N ARG A 110 1.09 7.30 -0.57
CA ARG A 110 2.41 7.84 -0.18
C ARG A 110 2.93 8.71 -1.30
N VAL A 111 3.49 9.85 -0.94
CA VAL A 111 4.37 10.61 -1.83
C VAL A 111 5.77 10.54 -1.27
N SER A 112 6.72 10.14 -2.09
CA SER A 112 8.12 10.00 -1.68
C SER A 112 9.08 10.50 -2.75
N PHE A 113 10.26 10.86 -2.30
CA PHE A 113 11.40 11.19 -3.15
C PHE A 113 12.66 10.61 -2.51
N SER A 114 13.43 9.91 -3.30
CA SER A 114 14.74 9.42 -2.88
C SER A 114 15.73 9.64 -4.02
N ALA A 115 16.81 10.35 -3.74
CA ALA A 115 17.90 10.53 -4.68
C ALA A 115 19.13 9.77 -4.18
N ASN A 116 19.67 8.88 -4.99
CA ASN A 116 20.87 8.10 -4.66
C ASN A 116 20.77 7.38 -3.30
N CYS A 117 19.60 6.86 -2.98
CA CYS A 117 19.33 6.13 -1.75
C CYS A 117 19.09 4.66 -2.05
N GLY A 118 19.62 3.79 -1.20
CA GLY A 118 19.18 2.41 -1.15
C GLY A 118 17.76 2.32 -0.58
N GLU A 119 17.05 1.32 -1.00
CA GLU A 119 15.72 0.99 -0.46
C GLU A 119 15.65 -0.50 -0.21
N TRP A 120 15.02 -0.90 0.88
CA TRP A 120 14.54 -2.27 1.01
C TRP A 120 13.03 -2.29 1.15
N ILE A 121 12.42 -3.31 0.59
CA ILE A 121 10.99 -3.56 0.63
C ILE A 121 10.76 -4.97 1.17
N GLU A 122 9.84 -5.11 2.11
CA GLU A 122 9.45 -6.39 2.69
C GLU A 122 7.96 -6.63 2.48
N CYS A 123 7.65 -7.82 1.94
CA CYS A 123 6.30 -8.28 1.68
C CYS A 123 6.01 -9.53 2.51
N GLN A 124 4.83 -9.59 3.14
CA GLN A 124 4.36 -10.76 3.88
C GLN A 124 3.64 -11.73 2.94
N PRO A 125 3.73 -13.05 3.18
CA PRO A 125 3.14 -14.07 2.32
C PRO A 125 1.61 -14.10 2.40
N HIS A 126 1.02 -14.77 1.42
CA HIS A 126 -0.40 -15.13 1.37
C HIS A 126 -1.37 -13.93 1.48
N GLN A 127 -0.94 -12.77 0.98
CA GLN A 127 -1.80 -11.62 0.81
C GLN A 127 -1.54 -10.99 -0.56
N PRO A 128 -2.59 -10.69 -1.33
CA PRO A 128 -2.41 -10.00 -2.60
C PRO A 128 -1.94 -8.57 -2.35
N ILE A 129 -0.82 -8.21 -2.94
CA ILE A 129 -0.27 -6.86 -2.94
C ILE A 129 -0.68 -6.20 -4.25
N ILE A 130 -1.50 -5.16 -4.14
CA ILE A 130 -1.99 -4.41 -5.31
C ILE A 130 -1.73 -2.93 -5.07
N HIS A 131 -0.93 -2.34 -5.95
CA HIS A 131 -0.64 -0.91 -5.89
C HIS A 131 -0.50 -0.31 -7.28
N VAL A 132 -0.71 0.98 -7.35
CA VAL A 132 -0.42 1.83 -8.50
C VAL A 132 0.54 2.92 -8.06
N GLU A 133 1.59 3.13 -8.81
CA GLU A 133 2.60 4.17 -8.60
C GLU A 133 2.70 5.04 -9.85
N VAL A 134 2.84 6.33 -9.66
CA VAL A 134 3.19 7.27 -10.74
C VAL A 134 4.54 7.87 -10.39
N PHE A 135 5.51 7.64 -11.23
CA PHE A 135 6.84 8.21 -11.12
C PHE A 135 6.96 9.44 -12.00
N ALA A 136 7.33 10.56 -11.40
CA ALA A 136 7.58 11.80 -12.12
C ALA A 136 8.99 12.32 -11.81
N GLU A 137 9.78 12.58 -12.85
CA GLU A 137 11.04 13.33 -12.66
C GLU A 137 10.75 14.74 -12.12
N PRO A 138 11.60 15.29 -11.25
CA PRO A 138 11.42 16.65 -10.73
C PRO A 138 11.23 17.71 -11.81
N SER A 139 11.98 17.62 -12.93
CA SER A 139 11.86 18.49 -14.09
C SER A 139 10.49 18.39 -14.75
N THR A 140 9.98 17.18 -14.92
CA THR A 140 8.66 16.90 -15.52
C THR A 140 7.55 17.42 -14.62
N LEU A 141 7.61 17.15 -13.30
CA LEU A 141 6.62 17.68 -12.36
C LEU A 141 6.64 19.20 -12.32
N ASN A 142 7.82 19.84 -12.34
CA ASN A 142 7.95 21.30 -12.38
C ASN A 142 7.27 21.89 -13.63
N ASN A 143 7.43 21.24 -14.79
CA ASN A 143 6.74 21.66 -16.02
C ASN A 143 5.22 21.48 -15.92
N LEU A 144 4.74 20.37 -15.34
CA LEU A 144 3.32 20.11 -15.15
C LEU A 144 2.63 21.15 -14.26
N ILE A 145 3.30 21.64 -13.22
CA ILE A 145 2.78 22.72 -12.37
C ILE A 145 3.07 24.12 -12.91
N ALA A 146 3.59 24.24 -14.11
CA ALA A 146 3.95 25.50 -14.78
C ALA A 146 4.87 26.40 -13.91
N GLY A 147 5.83 25.79 -13.21
CA GLY A 147 6.78 26.49 -12.35
C GLY A 147 6.19 27.08 -11.07
N ARG A 148 4.93 26.81 -10.73
CA ARG A 148 4.26 27.32 -9.52
C ARG A 148 4.72 26.59 -8.25
N VAL A 149 6.03 26.52 -8.06
CA VAL A 149 6.67 25.80 -6.93
C VAL A 149 6.35 26.42 -5.57
N ASP A 150 5.92 27.69 -5.53
CA ASP A 150 5.48 28.38 -4.33
C ASP A 150 4.15 27.86 -3.75
N GLN A 151 3.36 27.13 -4.56
CA GLN A 151 2.07 26.59 -4.17
C GLN A 151 2.16 25.17 -3.58
N VAL A 152 3.28 24.49 -3.75
CA VAL A 152 3.49 23.16 -3.16
C VAL A 152 4.14 23.25 -1.78
N SER A 153 4.16 22.13 -1.03
CA SER A 153 4.80 22.09 0.29
C SER A 153 6.29 22.48 0.22
N GLY A 154 6.83 23.02 1.31
CA GLY A 154 8.23 23.47 1.36
C GLY A 154 9.24 22.38 1.02
N ASP A 155 8.97 21.13 1.44
CA ASP A 155 9.84 19.98 1.13
C ASP A 155 9.81 19.64 -0.37
N LEU A 156 8.62 19.59 -0.98
CA LEU A 156 8.50 19.36 -2.41
C LEU A 156 9.08 20.54 -3.21
N GLN A 157 8.88 21.77 -2.76
CA GLN A 157 9.50 22.95 -3.35
C GLN A 157 11.04 22.83 -3.35
N ALA A 158 11.62 22.36 -2.24
CA ALA A 158 13.06 22.17 -2.13
C ALA A 158 13.59 21.10 -3.10
N ILE A 159 12.83 20.01 -3.32
CA ILE A 159 13.14 18.99 -4.34
C ILE A 159 13.10 19.61 -5.73
N LEU A 160 12.01 20.28 -6.09
CA LEU A 160 11.83 20.88 -7.42
C LEU A 160 12.83 21.99 -7.75
N THR A 161 13.44 22.60 -6.74
CA THR A 161 14.49 23.62 -6.88
C THR A 161 15.91 23.07 -6.67
N SER A 162 16.05 21.73 -6.64
CA SER A 162 17.34 21.03 -6.44
C SER A 162 18.09 21.45 -5.16
N LYS A 163 17.36 21.87 -4.12
CA LYS A 163 17.92 22.27 -2.81
C LYS A 163 17.89 21.15 -1.77
N LEU A 164 17.11 20.10 -2.00
CA LEU A 164 16.98 18.99 -1.08
C LEU A 164 17.76 17.78 -1.59
N THR A 165 18.64 17.27 -0.74
CA THR A 165 19.38 16.02 -0.97
C THR A 165 18.92 14.90 -0.03
N LYS A 166 17.92 15.20 0.84
CA LYS A 166 17.39 14.24 1.82
C LYS A 166 16.16 13.54 1.26
N PRO A 167 15.99 12.24 1.59
CA PRO A 167 14.75 11.54 1.27
C PRO A 167 13.54 12.24 1.88
N LEU A 168 12.43 12.23 1.14
CA LEU A 168 11.13 12.69 1.59
C LEU A 168 10.16 11.54 1.50
N SER A 169 9.37 11.33 2.53
CA SER A 169 8.25 10.39 2.49
C SER A 169 7.14 10.87 3.40
N PHE A 170 5.93 10.97 2.88
CA PHE A 170 4.74 11.18 3.69
C PHE A 170 3.61 10.28 3.22
N THR A 171 2.95 9.66 4.18
CA THR A 171 1.84 8.75 3.97
C THR A 171 0.56 9.37 4.50
N GLN A 172 -0.54 9.21 3.77
CA GLN A 172 -1.86 9.71 4.15
C GLN A 172 -2.96 8.67 3.84
N GLU A 173 -4.11 8.81 4.48
CA GLU A 173 -5.28 8.02 4.11
C GLU A 173 -5.73 8.39 2.70
N MET A 174 -6.03 7.40 1.88
CA MET A 174 -6.46 7.58 0.50
C MET A 174 -7.91 8.06 0.47
N SER A 175 -8.16 9.16 -0.22
CA SER A 175 -9.53 9.60 -0.48
C SER A 175 -10.26 8.62 -1.40
N HIS A 176 -11.59 8.68 -1.45
CA HIS A 176 -12.37 7.86 -2.39
C HIS A 176 -11.98 8.17 -3.84
N THR A 177 -11.77 9.43 -4.18
CA THR A 177 -11.36 9.86 -5.52
C THR A 177 -9.98 9.32 -5.92
N THR A 178 -9.02 9.36 -5.00
CA THR A 178 -7.68 8.77 -5.22
C THR A 178 -7.76 7.26 -5.43
N PHE A 179 -8.59 6.58 -4.65
CA PHE A 179 -8.82 5.13 -4.80
C PHE A 179 -9.45 4.81 -6.16
N GLN A 180 -10.47 5.56 -6.58
CA GLN A 180 -11.10 5.38 -7.90
C GLN A 180 -10.13 5.63 -9.06
N ALA A 181 -9.30 6.67 -8.98
CA ALA A 181 -8.29 6.94 -10.00
C ALA A 181 -7.30 5.79 -10.15
N ALA A 182 -6.83 5.23 -9.03
CA ALA A 182 -5.94 4.06 -9.03
C ALA A 182 -6.63 2.79 -9.56
N GLU A 183 -7.89 2.54 -9.20
CA GLU A 183 -8.67 1.41 -9.76
C GLU A 183 -8.88 1.57 -11.27
N GLN A 184 -9.08 2.77 -11.78
CA GLN A 184 -9.23 3.05 -13.20
C GLN A 184 -7.93 2.84 -13.99
N ILE A 185 -6.78 3.08 -13.39
CA ILE A 185 -5.49 2.72 -13.97
C ILE A 185 -5.35 1.19 -14.04
N LEU A 186 -5.59 0.51 -12.92
CA LEU A 186 -5.46 -0.95 -12.82
C LEU A 186 -6.38 -1.67 -13.81
N ASN A 187 -7.61 -1.19 -13.98
CA ASN A 187 -8.64 -1.81 -14.81
C ASN A 187 -8.84 -1.06 -16.14
N CYS A 188 -7.80 -0.46 -16.72
CA CYS A 188 -7.89 0.28 -17.97
C CYS A 188 -8.47 -0.59 -19.11
N PRO A 189 -9.63 -0.22 -19.69
CA PRO A 189 -10.29 -1.05 -20.70
C PRO A 189 -9.79 -0.80 -22.13
N TYR A 190 -8.89 0.15 -22.32
CA TYR A 190 -8.43 0.60 -23.63
C TYR A 190 -7.14 -0.09 -24.06
N GLN A 191 -6.86 -0.03 -25.37
CA GLN A 191 -5.64 -0.55 -25.98
C GLN A 191 -4.97 0.52 -26.88
N GLY A 192 -3.71 0.28 -27.25
CA GLY A 192 -2.95 1.14 -28.15
C GLY A 192 -2.85 2.59 -27.69
N VAL A 193 -2.95 3.54 -28.60
CA VAL A 193 -2.80 4.98 -28.32
C VAL A 193 -3.87 5.48 -27.35
N THR A 194 -5.10 4.99 -27.44
CA THR A 194 -6.19 5.36 -26.52
C THR A 194 -5.85 4.96 -25.09
N ARG A 195 -5.25 3.76 -24.87
CA ARG A 195 -4.78 3.32 -23.56
C ARG A 195 -3.71 4.26 -23.02
N GLN A 196 -2.73 4.65 -23.83
CA GLN A 196 -1.66 5.53 -23.43
C GLN A 196 -2.20 6.90 -22.97
N LEU A 197 -3.07 7.53 -23.77
CA LEU A 197 -3.68 8.83 -23.42
C LEU A 197 -4.56 8.73 -22.16
N TYR A 198 -5.34 7.65 -22.06
CA TYR A 198 -6.18 7.43 -20.89
C TYR A 198 -5.33 7.27 -19.61
N LEU A 199 -4.33 6.40 -19.63
CA LEU A 199 -3.45 6.18 -18.49
C LEU A 199 -2.70 7.45 -18.09
N GLU A 200 -2.24 8.24 -19.07
CA GLU A 200 -1.61 9.52 -18.79
C GLU A 200 -2.57 10.49 -18.10
N SER A 201 -3.82 10.57 -18.56
CA SER A 201 -4.83 11.41 -17.90
C SER A 201 -5.09 10.99 -16.45
N ARG A 202 -5.12 9.67 -16.17
CA ARG A 202 -5.32 9.12 -14.83
C ARG A 202 -4.08 9.30 -13.94
N ALA A 203 -2.88 9.21 -14.51
CA ALA A 203 -1.64 9.52 -13.80
C ALA A 203 -1.59 10.98 -13.35
N LEU A 204 -1.95 11.91 -14.22
CA LEU A 204 -2.03 13.35 -13.87
C LEU A 204 -3.08 13.61 -12.80
N GLU A 205 -4.24 12.94 -12.87
CA GLU A 205 -5.25 13.02 -11.80
C GLU A 205 -4.70 12.49 -10.48
N LEU A 206 -4.00 11.34 -10.49
CA LEU A 206 -3.43 10.74 -9.29
C LEU A 206 -2.37 11.67 -8.65
N ILE A 207 -1.52 12.29 -9.46
CA ILE A 207 -0.58 13.33 -9.01
C ILE A 207 -1.34 14.49 -8.37
N ALA A 208 -2.34 15.05 -9.06
CA ALA A 208 -3.09 16.21 -8.57
C ALA A 208 -3.79 15.94 -7.23
N LEU A 209 -4.36 14.73 -7.05
CA LEU A 209 -5.04 14.31 -5.82
C LEU A 209 -4.08 14.05 -4.64
N GLN A 210 -2.81 13.77 -4.91
CA GLN A 210 -1.80 13.49 -3.90
C GLN A 210 -0.80 14.63 -3.71
N LEU A 211 -0.81 15.64 -4.58
CA LEU A 211 0.16 16.73 -4.55
C LEU A 211 0.07 17.49 -3.21
N PRO A 212 1.16 17.56 -2.42
CA PRO A 212 1.16 18.25 -1.15
C PRO A 212 1.20 19.76 -1.37
N LEU A 213 0.03 20.41 -1.28
CA LEU A 213 -0.10 21.85 -1.44
C LEU A 213 0.31 22.61 -0.17
N ARG A 214 0.81 23.82 -0.36
CA ARG A 214 1.08 24.76 0.72
C ARG A 214 -0.26 25.23 1.31
N SER A 215 -0.53 24.86 2.56
CA SER A 215 -1.74 25.33 3.25
C SER A 215 -1.63 26.82 3.52
N SER A 216 -2.60 27.60 3.03
CA SER A 216 -2.74 29.03 3.31
C SER A 216 -3.19 29.36 4.75
N LYS A 217 -3.57 28.36 5.51
CA LYS A 217 -3.80 28.43 6.96
C LYS A 217 -2.88 27.41 7.59
N GLY A 218 -1.98 27.84 8.47
CA GLY A 218 -0.95 27.06 9.17
C GLY A 218 -1.36 25.75 9.84
N HIS A 219 -2.21 24.99 9.20
CA HIS A 219 -2.43 23.60 9.42
C HIS A 219 -1.50 22.87 8.46
N ILE A 220 -0.30 22.58 8.93
CA ILE A 220 0.39 21.37 8.55
C ILE A 220 -0.62 20.27 8.85
N ALA A 221 -1.42 19.92 7.83
CA ALA A 221 -2.24 18.73 7.86
C ALA A 221 -1.28 17.56 7.79
N SER A 222 -1.08 16.97 8.91
CA SER A 222 -0.24 15.89 9.34
C SER A 222 1.03 16.35 10.04
N SER A 223 0.94 16.52 11.36
CA SER A 223 2.05 16.11 12.16
C SER A 223 2.41 14.70 11.68
N ASN A 224 3.55 14.55 11.01
CA ASN A 224 4.27 13.28 10.94
C ASN A 224 4.62 12.88 12.37
N TYR A 225 3.64 12.43 13.13
CA TYR A 225 3.87 11.61 14.28
C TYR A 225 4.21 10.24 13.67
N ILE A 226 5.46 10.10 13.27
CA ILE A 226 6.04 8.81 12.93
C ILE A 226 5.89 8.01 14.22
N LEU A 227 5.04 6.97 14.18
CA LEU A 227 5.01 6.00 15.27
C LEU A 227 6.45 5.52 15.41
N LYS A 228 7.02 5.64 16.59
CA LYS A 228 8.34 5.04 16.86
C LYS A 228 8.23 3.55 16.54
N ALA A 229 9.30 2.93 16.07
CA ALA A 229 9.32 1.49 15.79
C ALA A 229 8.71 0.69 16.95
N ASP A 230 9.04 1.05 18.16
CA ASP A 230 8.48 0.51 19.42
C ASP A 230 6.94 0.64 19.51
N ASP A 231 6.38 1.78 19.08
CA ASP A 231 4.93 1.97 19.06
C ASP A 231 4.28 1.12 17.96
N VAL A 232 4.94 0.88 16.81
CA VAL A 232 4.46 0.00 15.73
C VAL A 232 4.39 -1.45 16.23
N ASP A 233 5.41 -1.94 16.91
CA ASP A 233 5.44 -3.29 17.50
C ASP A 233 4.30 -3.46 18.52
N ARG A 234 4.07 -2.44 19.37
CA ARG A 234 2.94 -2.40 20.31
C ARG A 234 1.59 -2.41 19.61
N ILE A 235 1.47 -1.77 18.44
CA ILE A 235 0.24 -1.80 17.64
C ILE A 235 0.03 -3.19 17.01
N HIS A 236 1.07 -3.86 16.54
CA HIS A 236 0.98 -5.24 16.08
C HIS A 236 0.56 -6.17 17.23
N TYR A 237 1.17 -6.03 18.41
CA TYR A 237 0.79 -6.80 19.59
C TYR A 237 -0.65 -6.50 20.05
N ALA A 238 -1.08 -5.25 19.98
CA ALA A 238 -2.49 -4.89 20.24
C ALA A 238 -3.45 -5.61 19.29
N ARG A 239 -3.11 -5.77 18.02
CA ARG A 239 -3.92 -6.53 17.06
C ARG A 239 -3.96 -8.01 17.44
N GLU A 240 -2.86 -8.62 17.84
CA GLU A 240 -2.82 -10.01 18.29
C GLU A 240 -3.75 -10.22 19.50
N ILE A 241 -3.66 -9.37 20.52
CA ILE A 241 -4.56 -9.40 21.68
C ILE A 241 -6.03 -9.28 21.25
N LEU A 242 -6.33 -8.36 20.34
CA LEU A 242 -7.70 -8.12 19.86
C LEU A 242 -8.26 -9.32 19.10
N LEU A 243 -7.44 -10.00 18.31
CA LEU A 243 -7.84 -11.13 17.47
C LEU A 243 -7.76 -12.48 18.19
N SER A 244 -7.07 -12.57 19.33
CA SER A 244 -7.00 -13.81 20.13
C SER A 244 -8.32 -14.19 20.80
N ASN A 245 -9.18 -13.19 21.07
CA ASN A 245 -10.51 -13.43 21.66
C ASN A 245 -11.60 -12.71 20.85
N LEU A 246 -12.14 -13.41 19.87
CA LEU A 246 -13.17 -12.87 18.99
C LEU A 246 -14.53 -12.75 19.65
N GLU A 247 -14.83 -13.54 20.67
CA GLU A 247 -16.12 -13.52 21.37
C GLU A 247 -16.20 -12.32 22.31
N ASN A 248 -15.18 -12.13 23.13
CA ASN A 248 -15.09 -11.06 24.12
C ASN A 248 -13.82 -10.22 23.93
N PRO A 249 -13.76 -9.40 22.89
CA PRO A 249 -12.59 -8.57 22.64
C PRO A 249 -12.48 -7.48 23.71
N PRO A 250 -11.24 -7.09 24.10
CA PRO A 250 -11.03 -5.99 25.03
C PRO A 250 -11.58 -4.68 24.45
N SER A 251 -11.99 -3.77 25.32
CA SER A 251 -12.30 -2.40 24.97
C SER A 251 -11.04 -1.66 24.46
N LEU A 252 -11.21 -0.54 23.74
CA LEU A 252 -10.06 0.26 23.28
C LEU A 252 -9.18 0.74 24.43
N LEU A 253 -9.80 1.08 25.56
CA LEU A 253 -9.07 1.55 26.74
C LEU A 253 -8.23 0.43 27.36
N GLU A 254 -8.83 -0.74 27.56
CA GLU A 254 -8.12 -1.92 28.05
C GLU A 254 -7.00 -2.36 27.10
N LEU A 255 -7.28 -2.32 25.78
CA LEU A 255 -6.29 -2.66 24.78
C LEU A 255 -5.09 -1.71 24.82
N ALA A 256 -5.34 -0.39 24.90
CA ALA A 256 -4.32 0.63 25.03
C ALA A 256 -3.45 0.42 26.28
N GLN A 257 -4.08 0.15 27.43
CA GLN A 257 -3.39 -0.13 28.68
C GLN A 257 -2.50 -1.37 28.59
N ARG A 258 -2.99 -2.46 28.00
CA ARG A 258 -2.23 -3.73 27.85
C ARG A 258 -0.95 -3.57 27.05
N VAL A 259 -0.95 -2.66 26.05
CA VAL A 259 0.20 -2.46 25.17
C VAL A 259 1.03 -1.21 25.52
N GLY A 260 0.68 -0.52 26.63
CA GLY A 260 1.40 0.66 27.09
C GLY A 260 1.30 1.87 26.15
N LEU A 261 0.16 2.01 25.47
CA LEU A 261 -0.16 3.15 24.63
C LEU A 261 -1.31 3.96 25.24
N ASN A 262 -1.39 5.24 24.91
CA ASN A 262 -2.62 5.98 25.17
C ASN A 262 -3.66 5.75 24.05
N ASP A 263 -4.93 6.06 24.34
CA ASP A 263 -6.06 5.87 23.42
C ASP A 263 -5.85 6.56 22.05
N TYR A 264 -5.28 7.76 22.06
CA TYR A 264 -4.97 8.50 20.85
C TYR A 264 -3.93 7.79 19.97
N LYS A 265 -2.81 7.35 20.59
CA LYS A 265 -1.77 6.59 19.89
C LYS A 265 -2.30 5.26 19.35
N LEU A 266 -3.11 4.55 20.14
CA LEU A 266 -3.71 3.28 19.71
C LEU A 266 -4.61 3.47 18.51
N LYS A 267 -5.57 4.40 18.57
CA LYS A 267 -6.51 4.68 17.46
C LYS A 267 -5.77 5.11 16.19
N ARG A 268 -4.80 5.99 16.34
CA ARG A 268 -3.99 6.48 15.23
C ARG A 268 -3.09 5.37 14.68
N GLY A 269 -2.46 4.59 15.57
CA GLY A 269 -1.60 3.47 15.20
C GLY A 269 -2.33 2.41 14.39
N PHE A 270 -3.53 2.00 14.82
CA PHE A 270 -4.33 1.06 14.02
C PHE A 270 -4.65 1.59 12.63
N ARG A 271 -4.95 2.88 12.49
CA ARG A 271 -5.17 3.48 11.17
C ARG A 271 -3.89 3.55 10.33
N GLN A 272 -2.77 3.90 10.94
CA GLN A 272 -1.48 4.00 10.24
C GLN A 272 -0.92 2.64 9.85
N VAL A 273 -0.99 1.63 10.74
CA VAL A 273 -0.39 0.32 10.52
C VAL A 273 -1.30 -0.61 9.72
N PHE A 274 -2.63 -0.55 9.95
CA PHE A 274 -3.58 -1.50 9.35
C PHE A 274 -4.62 -0.84 8.43
N GLY A 275 -4.54 0.46 8.19
CA GLY A 275 -5.48 1.20 7.31
C GLY A 275 -6.92 1.25 7.84
N THR A 276 -7.17 0.82 9.09
CA THR A 276 -8.51 0.76 9.66
C THR A 276 -8.48 0.95 11.17
N THR A 277 -9.66 1.05 11.80
CA THR A 277 -9.74 1.10 13.27
C THR A 277 -9.50 -0.29 13.89
N ALA A 278 -9.20 -0.35 15.20
CA ALA A 278 -9.06 -1.62 15.91
C ALA A 278 -10.29 -2.52 15.72
N PHE A 279 -11.50 -1.98 15.90
CA PHE A 279 -12.72 -2.74 15.66
C PHE A 279 -13.00 -3.00 14.17
N GLY A 280 -12.46 -2.20 13.25
CA GLY A 280 -12.45 -2.49 11.83
C GLY A 280 -11.60 -3.73 11.50
N CYS A 281 -10.41 -3.86 12.09
CA CYS A 281 -9.59 -5.07 12.01
C CYS A 281 -10.35 -6.30 12.53
N LEU A 282 -10.98 -6.18 13.72
CA LEU A 282 -11.79 -7.24 14.31
C LEU A 282 -12.94 -7.66 13.40
N TYR A 283 -13.68 -6.69 12.85
CA TYR A 283 -14.77 -6.95 11.90
C TYR A 283 -14.29 -7.72 10.67
N HIS A 284 -13.20 -7.26 10.04
CA HIS A 284 -12.64 -7.94 8.87
C HIS A 284 -12.23 -9.38 9.19
N HIS A 285 -11.54 -9.58 10.33
CA HIS A 285 -11.09 -10.92 10.74
C HIS A 285 -12.27 -11.85 11.06
N ARG A 286 -13.29 -11.36 11.78
CA ARG A 286 -14.53 -12.11 12.05
C ARG A 286 -15.21 -12.58 10.76
N MET A 287 -15.32 -11.68 9.77
CA MET A 287 -15.96 -11.99 8.48
C MET A 287 -15.16 -13.02 7.68
N GLU A 288 -13.84 -12.90 7.62
CA GLU A 288 -13.00 -13.88 6.93
C GLU A 288 -13.00 -15.25 7.62
N ARG A 289 -13.00 -15.28 8.96
CA ARG A 289 -13.15 -16.53 9.72
C ARG A 289 -14.53 -17.17 9.48
N ALA A 290 -15.60 -16.35 9.48
CA ALA A 290 -16.94 -16.83 9.17
C ALA A 290 -17.04 -17.43 7.76
N ARG A 291 -16.43 -16.80 6.78
CA ARG A 291 -16.34 -17.30 5.40
C ARG A 291 -15.75 -18.71 5.37
N ARG A 292 -14.57 -18.90 5.99
CA ARG A 292 -13.91 -20.22 6.06
C ARG A 292 -14.77 -21.28 6.75
N LEU A 293 -15.45 -20.93 7.86
CA LEU A 293 -16.34 -21.87 8.57
C LEU A 293 -17.55 -22.26 7.73
N LEU A 294 -18.10 -21.36 6.93
CA LEU A 294 -19.21 -21.66 6.03
C LEU A 294 -18.78 -22.55 4.84
N GLU A 295 -17.54 -22.44 4.38
CA GLU A 295 -16.96 -23.29 3.32
C GLU A 295 -16.78 -24.75 3.78
N THR A 296 -16.53 -24.99 5.06
CA THR A 296 -16.36 -26.35 5.60
C THR A 296 -17.66 -27.14 5.78
N ASN A 297 -18.81 -26.55 5.59
CA ASN A 297 -20.16 -27.12 5.63
C ASN A 297 -20.59 -27.84 6.96
N TYR A 298 -19.74 -27.84 7.99
CA TYR A 298 -20.00 -28.55 9.26
C TYR A 298 -20.83 -27.77 10.29
N SER A 299 -21.07 -26.47 10.12
CA SER A 299 -21.72 -25.62 11.12
C SER A 299 -22.95 -24.91 10.57
N THR A 300 -23.95 -24.70 11.42
CA THR A 300 -25.12 -23.85 11.09
C THR A 300 -24.72 -22.38 11.05
N VAL A 301 -25.50 -21.54 10.37
CA VAL A 301 -25.27 -20.08 10.33
C VAL A 301 -25.23 -19.46 11.73
N THR A 302 -26.03 -20.00 12.65
CA THR A 302 -26.09 -19.56 14.05
C THR A 302 -24.80 -19.91 14.80
N GLU A 303 -24.32 -21.14 14.66
CA GLU A 303 -23.04 -21.58 15.25
C GLU A 303 -21.86 -20.78 14.71
N VAL A 304 -21.83 -20.53 13.41
CA VAL A 304 -20.81 -19.66 12.79
C VAL A 304 -20.87 -18.25 13.37
N ALA A 305 -22.08 -17.66 13.52
CA ALA A 305 -22.24 -16.34 14.12
C ALA A 305 -21.65 -16.28 15.53
N GLN A 306 -21.95 -17.28 16.38
CA GLN A 306 -21.41 -17.38 17.73
C GLN A 306 -19.89 -17.56 17.73
N ALA A 307 -19.36 -18.48 16.92
CA ALA A 307 -17.92 -18.77 16.83
C ALA A 307 -17.06 -17.58 16.36
N VAL A 308 -17.69 -16.59 15.71
CA VAL A 308 -17.01 -15.34 15.32
C VAL A 308 -17.40 -14.15 16.20
N GLY A 309 -18.07 -14.38 17.33
CA GLY A 309 -18.34 -13.37 18.35
C GLY A 309 -19.53 -12.46 18.07
N TYR A 310 -20.55 -12.95 17.36
CA TYR A 310 -21.84 -12.27 17.24
C TYR A 310 -22.89 -12.91 18.17
N THR A 311 -23.52 -12.09 18.97
CA THR A 311 -24.61 -12.52 19.85
C THR A 311 -25.92 -12.76 19.10
N SER A 312 -26.06 -12.19 17.89
CA SER A 312 -27.27 -12.30 17.07
C SER A 312 -26.92 -12.78 15.65
N ALA A 313 -27.54 -13.88 15.23
CA ALA A 313 -27.41 -14.39 13.85
C ALA A 313 -27.94 -13.39 12.80
N THR A 314 -28.92 -12.55 13.17
CA THR A 314 -29.44 -11.50 12.29
C THR A 314 -28.41 -10.42 12.04
N SER A 315 -27.75 -9.91 13.10
CA SER A 315 -26.69 -8.90 13.00
C SER A 315 -25.49 -9.45 12.22
N PHE A 316 -25.13 -10.70 12.47
CA PHE A 316 -24.10 -11.41 11.70
C PHE A 316 -24.46 -11.49 10.21
N SER A 317 -25.68 -11.92 9.87
CA SER A 317 -26.12 -12.08 8.48
C SER A 317 -26.11 -10.74 7.72
N ALA A 318 -26.50 -9.65 8.38
CA ALA A 318 -26.44 -8.31 7.81
C ALA A 318 -24.99 -7.87 7.56
N ALA A 319 -24.09 -8.09 8.52
CA ALA A 319 -22.66 -7.77 8.41
C ALA A 319 -21.98 -8.60 7.31
N PHE A 320 -22.26 -9.89 7.23
CA PHE A 320 -21.74 -10.81 6.24
C PHE A 320 -22.20 -10.43 4.82
N LYS A 321 -23.52 -10.15 4.64
CA LYS A 321 -24.06 -9.69 3.38
C LYS A 321 -23.43 -8.35 2.93
N LYS A 322 -23.20 -7.43 3.87
CA LYS A 322 -22.53 -6.16 3.59
C LYS A 322 -21.10 -6.38 3.09
N LYS A 323 -20.37 -7.37 3.64
CA LYS A 323 -18.97 -7.65 3.26
C LYS A 323 -18.86 -8.43 1.95
N PHE A 324 -19.70 -9.46 1.75
CA PHE A 324 -19.55 -10.44 0.65
C PHE A 324 -20.66 -10.35 -0.42
N GLY A 325 -21.58 -9.39 -0.31
CA GLY A 325 -22.66 -9.17 -1.28
C GLY A 325 -23.84 -10.15 -1.20
N MET A 326 -23.71 -11.25 -0.42
CA MET A 326 -24.75 -12.28 -0.28
C MET A 326 -24.89 -12.77 1.15
N SER A 327 -26.06 -13.39 1.47
CA SER A 327 -26.29 -13.89 2.81
C SER A 327 -25.43 -15.12 3.14
N PRO A 328 -25.11 -15.38 4.43
CA PRO A 328 -24.36 -16.58 4.85
C PRO A 328 -24.98 -17.88 4.35
N ARG A 329 -26.32 -17.96 4.34
CA ARG A 329 -27.06 -19.13 3.86
C ARG A 329 -26.84 -19.37 2.36
N CYS A 330 -26.90 -18.31 1.54
CA CYS A 330 -26.63 -18.41 0.12
C CYS A 330 -25.17 -18.74 -0.16
N TYR A 331 -24.25 -18.23 0.68
CA TYR A 331 -22.83 -18.52 0.57
C TYR A 331 -22.51 -20.00 0.83
N LYS A 332 -23.12 -20.58 1.87
CA LYS A 332 -22.96 -21.99 2.23
C LYS A 332 -23.48 -22.98 1.17
N LEU A 333 -24.48 -22.59 0.38
CA LEU A 333 -25.09 -23.42 -0.67
C LEU A 333 -24.35 -23.36 -2.01
N ARG A 334 -23.21 -22.67 -2.10
CA ARG A 334 -22.38 -22.70 -3.31
C ARG A 334 -21.66 -24.04 -3.40
N PRO A 335 -21.73 -24.73 -4.57
CA PRO A 335 -21.00 -25.97 -4.83
C PRO A 335 -19.50 -25.74 -4.87
#